data_01b3aff0d5266427c38c3ad36d9b5017
#
_entry.id   01b3aff0d5266427c38c3ad36d9b5017
#
_cell.length_a   1.000
_cell.length_b   1.000
_cell.length_c   1.000
_cell.angle_alpha   90.00
_cell.angle_beta   90.00
_cell.angle_gamma   90.00
#
_symmetry.space_group_name_H-M   'P 1'
#
loop_
_entity.id
_entity.type
_entity.pdbx_description
1 polymer ?
#
loop_
_entity_poly.entity_id
_entity_poly.type
_entity_poly.pdbx_seq_one_letter_code
_entity_poly.pdbx_strand_id
1 'polypeptide(L)'
;HMNRKKTSMGRKVFLAVDVIVILLLCLICMVPLLNLLAYSFSASQPIIENKVFLWPKEFTLKAYQYVLESKEFWSSVSVSVKRVLLGVPLNTLLTILVAYPLSKDERQFKARKYYVAYMLTVMLFNGGLMPTYYIVSKTKLIDTVWALIIPGAVPIFNCIVLMNFFR
;
A
#
# COMPACT_ATOMS: atom_id res chain seq x y z
N HIS A 1 -34.93 -24.06 4.22
CA HIS A 1 -34.81 -24.78 2.93
C HIS A 1 -33.97 -23.94 1.96
N MET A 2 -32.68 -24.16 1.97
CA MET A 2 -31.72 -23.53 1.06
C MET A 2 -31.82 -24.27 -0.29
N ASN A 3 -32.48 -23.64 -1.25
CA ASN A 3 -32.74 -24.17 -2.59
C ASN A 3 -31.38 -24.30 -3.35
N ARG A 4 -30.79 -25.48 -3.37
CA ARG A 4 -29.62 -25.82 -4.19
C ARG A 4 -30.02 -25.76 -5.67
N LYS A 5 -29.93 -24.58 -6.29
CA LYS A 5 -30.08 -24.45 -7.75
C LYS A 5 -29.07 -25.38 -8.41
N LYS A 6 -29.55 -26.39 -9.13
CA LYS A 6 -28.74 -27.28 -9.98
C LYS A 6 -27.92 -26.40 -10.91
N THR A 7 -26.60 -26.34 -10.67
CA THR A 7 -25.68 -25.56 -11.55
C THR A 7 -25.66 -26.20 -12.92
N SER A 8 -26.09 -25.44 -13.93
CA SER A 8 -26.02 -25.86 -15.34
C SER A 8 -24.59 -26.30 -15.69
N MET A 9 -24.47 -27.28 -16.59
CA MET A 9 -23.17 -27.81 -17.08
C MET A 9 -22.27 -26.67 -17.57
N GLY A 10 -22.81 -25.70 -18.32
CA GLY A 10 -22.08 -24.53 -18.79
C GLY A 10 -21.48 -23.67 -17.65
N ARG A 11 -22.21 -23.51 -16.53
CA ARG A 11 -21.69 -22.79 -15.36
C ARG A 11 -20.54 -23.53 -14.69
N LYS A 12 -20.56 -24.86 -14.66
CA LYS A 12 -19.44 -25.67 -14.11
C LYS A 12 -18.20 -25.54 -14.97
N VAL A 13 -18.34 -25.58 -16.29
CA VAL A 13 -17.24 -25.39 -17.24
C VAL A 13 -16.66 -23.99 -17.11
N PHE A 14 -17.51 -22.96 -17.07
CA PHE A 14 -17.08 -21.58 -16.86
C PHE A 14 -16.27 -21.42 -15.56
N LEU A 15 -16.79 -21.94 -14.44
CA LEU A 15 -16.08 -21.88 -13.15
C LEU A 15 -14.74 -22.63 -13.18
N ALA A 16 -14.68 -23.77 -13.85
CA ALA A 16 -13.43 -24.54 -13.99
C ALA A 16 -12.39 -23.75 -14.80
N VAL A 17 -12.78 -23.14 -15.92
CA VAL A 17 -11.90 -22.29 -16.71
C VAL A 17 -11.44 -21.08 -15.93
N ASP A 18 -12.34 -20.42 -15.22
CA ASP A 18 -12.03 -19.25 -14.38
C ASP A 18 -11.00 -19.61 -13.29
N VAL A 19 -11.20 -20.70 -12.58
CA VAL A 19 -10.25 -21.19 -11.55
C VAL A 19 -8.88 -21.51 -12.18
N ILE A 20 -8.86 -22.16 -13.34
CA ILE A 20 -7.59 -22.47 -14.04
C ILE A 20 -6.85 -21.19 -14.42
N VAL A 21 -7.56 -20.22 -14.99
CA VAL A 21 -6.97 -18.92 -15.37
C VAL A 21 -6.41 -18.20 -14.14
N ILE A 22 -7.17 -18.15 -13.05
CA ILE A 22 -6.72 -17.53 -11.80
C ILE A 22 -5.48 -18.24 -11.25
N LEU A 23 -5.47 -19.57 -11.23
CA LEU A 23 -4.31 -20.35 -10.77
C LEU A 23 -3.08 -20.10 -11.61
N LEU A 24 -3.22 -20.04 -12.94
CA LEU A 24 -2.10 -19.70 -13.85
C LEU A 24 -1.56 -18.30 -13.58
N LEU A 25 -2.43 -17.32 -13.41
CA LEU A 25 -2.01 -15.95 -13.06
C LEU A 25 -1.29 -15.91 -11.71
N CYS A 26 -1.81 -16.61 -10.71
CA CYS A 26 -1.15 -16.72 -9.40
C CYS A 26 0.24 -17.35 -9.52
N LEU A 27 0.38 -18.43 -10.27
CA LEU A 27 1.68 -19.08 -10.50
C LEU A 27 2.67 -18.14 -11.20
N ILE A 28 2.24 -17.43 -12.25
CA ILE A 28 3.08 -16.44 -12.95
C ILE A 28 3.54 -15.34 -11.99
N CYS A 29 2.66 -14.85 -11.11
CA CYS A 29 3.01 -13.84 -10.12
C CYS A 29 3.94 -14.38 -9.02
N MET A 30 3.82 -15.68 -8.67
CA MET A 30 4.66 -16.28 -7.64
C MET A 30 6.09 -16.58 -8.11
N VAL A 31 6.30 -16.89 -9.38
CA VAL A 31 7.63 -17.22 -9.93
C VAL A 31 8.69 -16.17 -9.59
N PRO A 32 8.50 -14.86 -9.86
CA PRO A 32 9.51 -13.85 -9.53
C PRO A 32 9.77 -13.74 -8.01
N LEU A 33 8.77 -13.96 -7.17
CA LEU A 33 8.93 -13.93 -5.71
C LEU A 33 9.76 -15.12 -5.22
N LEU A 34 9.48 -16.32 -5.73
CA LEU A 34 10.25 -17.53 -5.41
C LEU A 34 11.68 -17.43 -5.93
N ASN A 35 11.88 -16.85 -7.12
CA ASN A 35 13.20 -16.59 -7.67
C ASN A 35 14.01 -15.63 -6.76
N LEU A 36 13.41 -14.54 -6.31
CA LEU A 36 14.04 -13.59 -5.39
C LEU A 36 14.39 -14.26 -4.05
N LEU A 37 13.49 -15.11 -3.54
CA LEU A 37 13.72 -15.87 -2.33
C LEU A 37 14.91 -16.84 -2.51
N ALA A 38 14.96 -17.56 -3.64
CA ALA A 38 16.07 -18.44 -3.97
C ALA A 38 17.40 -17.68 -4.06
N TYR A 39 17.42 -16.48 -4.61
CA TYR A 39 18.60 -15.61 -4.65
C TYR A 39 19.04 -15.18 -3.25
N SER A 40 18.10 -14.82 -2.37
CA SER A 40 18.44 -14.38 -1.01
C SER A 40 19.15 -15.44 -0.15
N PHE A 41 18.92 -16.72 -0.49
CA PHE A 41 19.56 -17.87 0.20
C PHE A 41 20.71 -18.51 -0.60
N SER A 42 21.10 -17.95 -1.74
CA SER A 42 22.16 -18.49 -2.57
C SER A 42 23.48 -17.73 -2.39
N ALA A 43 24.60 -18.43 -2.59
CA ALA A 43 25.90 -17.78 -2.67
C ALA A 43 26.01 -16.88 -3.91
N SER A 44 26.89 -15.87 -3.85
CA SER A 44 27.05 -14.87 -4.91
C SER A 44 27.51 -15.49 -6.24
N GLN A 45 28.38 -16.52 -6.19
CA GLN A 45 28.92 -17.15 -7.40
C GLN A 45 27.84 -17.80 -8.29
N PRO A 46 26.95 -18.68 -7.76
CA PRO A 46 25.86 -19.25 -8.55
C PRO A 46 24.85 -18.21 -9.09
N ILE A 47 24.68 -17.07 -8.39
CA ILE A 47 23.81 -15.97 -8.85
C ILE A 47 24.43 -15.29 -10.07
N ILE A 48 25.72 -14.95 -10.03
CA ILE A 48 26.44 -14.31 -11.15
C ILE A 48 26.44 -15.21 -12.38
N GLU A 49 26.54 -16.52 -12.18
CA GLU A 49 26.52 -17.53 -13.25
C GLU A 49 25.08 -17.84 -13.74
N ASN A 50 24.05 -17.15 -13.27
CA ASN A 50 22.63 -17.39 -13.60
C ASN A 50 22.16 -18.85 -13.40
N LYS A 51 22.77 -19.56 -12.47
CA LYS A 51 22.43 -20.96 -12.16
C LYS A 51 21.30 -21.13 -11.14
N VAL A 52 20.87 -20.05 -10.51
CA VAL A 52 19.78 -20.02 -9.53
C VAL A 52 18.48 -19.61 -10.22
N PHE A 53 17.44 -20.42 -10.10
CA PHE A 53 16.12 -20.08 -10.63
C PHE A 53 15.02 -20.16 -9.54
N LEU A 54 14.58 -21.36 -9.17
CA LEU A 54 13.55 -21.55 -8.13
C LEU A 54 14.11 -22.14 -6.84
N TRP A 55 15.28 -22.74 -6.88
CA TRP A 55 15.92 -23.38 -5.75
C TRP A 55 17.27 -22.74 -5.44
N PRO A 56 17.57 -22.47 -4.16
CA PRO A 56 18.86 -21.92 -3.79
C PRO A 56 19.98 -22.91 -4.10
N LYS A 57 21.11 -22.39 -4.61
CA LYS A 57 22.35 -23.15 -4.79
C LYS A 57 23.40 -22.63 -3.83
N GLU A 58 24.13 -23.56 -3.18
CA GLU A 58 25.10 -23.23 -2.15
C GLU A 58 24.47 -22.34 -1.06
N PHE A 59 23.55 -22.94 -0.28
CA PHE A 59 22.78 -22.24 0.75
C PHE A 59 23.68 -21.42 1.68
N THR A 60 23.38 -20.12 1.80
CA THR A 60 24.11 -19.20 2.67
C THR A 60 23.21 -18.10 3.21
N LEU A 61 23.52 -17.62 4.41
CA LEU A 61 22.85 -16.48 5.05
C LEU A 61 23.68 -15.19 4.98
N LYS A 62 24.76 -15.17 4.21
CA LYS A 62 25.67 -14.01 4.12
C LYS A 62 24.96 -12.73 3.70
N ALA A 63 23.97 -12.82 2.79
CA ALA A 63 23.18 -11.67 2.38
C ALA A 63 22.42 -11.05 3.55
N TYR A 64 21.83 -11.87 4.41
CA TYR A 64 21.14 -11.41 5.62
C TYR A 64 22.08 -10.84 6.65
N GLN A 65 23.24 -11.48 6.87
CA GLN A 65 24.27 -10.97 7.77
C GLN A 65 24.74 -9.58 7.32
N TYR A 66 25.03 -9.40 6.04
CA TYR A 66 25.45 -8.12 5.48
C TYR A 66 24.40 -7.02 5.71
N VAL A 67 23.10 -7.33 5.50
CA VAL A 67 22.01 -6.38 5.74
C VAL A 67 21.89 -6.04 7.22
N LEU A 68 21.97 -7.04 8.11
CA LEU A 68 21.84 -6.84 9.56
C LEU A 68 23.02 -6.07 10.18
N GLU A 69 24.21 -6.16 9.57
CA GLU A 69 25.40 -5.40 9.98
C GLU A 69 25.40 -3.96 9.45
N SER A 70 24.56 -3.65 8.45
CA SER A 70 24.47 -2.32 7.86
C SER A 70 23.79 -1.33 8.81
N LYS A 71 24.48 -0.23 9.09
CA LYS A 71 23.93 0.90 9.88
C LYS A 71 22.78 1.59 9.16
N GLU A 72 22.85 1.66 7.83
CA GLU A 72 21.81 2.25 6.97
C GLU A 72 20.51 1.48 7.09
N PHE A 73 20.57 0.15 7.18
CA PHE A 73 19.39 -0.69 7.38
C PHE A 73 18.66 -0.33 8.69
N TRP A 74 19.38 -0.30 9.80
CA TRP A 74 18.78 0.03 11.11
C TRP A 74 18.30 1.46 11.20
N SER A 75 19.00 2.40 10.57
CA SER A 75 18.52 3.78 10.43
C SER A 75 17.19 3.84 9.67
N SER A 76 17.10 3.15 8.54
CA SER A 76 15.87 3.08 7.72
C SER A 76 14.71 2.41 8.45
N VAL A 77 14.97 1.33 9.20
CA VAL A 77 13.98 0.68 10.06
C VAL A 77 13.47 1.65 11.13
N SER A 78 14.39 2.37 11.80
CA SER A 78 14.02 3.37 12.81
C SER A 78 13.13 4.48 12.24
N VAL A 79 13.46 5.00 11.06
CA VAL A 79 12.63 6.02 10.36
C VAL A 79 11.26 5.44 10.01
N SER A 80 11.21 4.20 9.51
CA SER A 80 9.94 3.52 9.18
C SER A 80 9.06 3.33 10.40
N VAL A 81 9.63 2.88 11.52
CA VAL A 81 8.90 2.73 12.80
C VAL A 81 8.37 4.08 13.29
N LYS A 82 9.20 5.12 13.29
CA LYS A 82 8.78 6.49 13.67
C LYS A 82 7.64 6.99 12.77
N ARG A 83 7.74 6.76 11.45
CA ARG A 83 6.70 7.12 10.49
C ARG A 83 5.37 6.44 10.81
N VAL A 84 5.37 5.16 11.14
CA VAL A 84 4.16 4.42 11.50
C VAL A 84 3.60 4.91 12.83
N LEU A 85 4.44 5.01 13.86
CA LEU A 85 4.00 5.41 15.21
C LEU A 85 3.45 6.84 15.28
N LEU A 86 3.96 7.75 14.49
CA LEU A 86 3.50 9.14 14.44
C LEU A 86 2.44 9.35 13.36
N GLY A 87 2.63 8.75 12.18
CA GLY A 87 1.77 8.95 11.03
C GLY A 87 0.41 8.30 11.17
N VAL A 88 0.33 7.06 11.67
CA VAL A 88 -0.95 6.35 11.78
C VAL A 88 -1.92 7.04 12.75
N PRO A 89 -1.53 7.40 13.98
CA PRO A 89 -2.43 8.13 14.89
C PRO A 89 -2.84 9.49 14.32
N LEU A 90 -1.90 10.23 13.74
CA LEU A 90 -2.17 11.54 13.14
C LEU A 90 -3.16 11.43 11.97
N ASN A 91 -2.89 10.52 11.01
CA ASN A 91 -3.78 10.30 9.86
C ASN A 91 -5.18 9.86 10.31
N THR A 92 -5.26 8.94 11.27
CA THR A 92 -6.54 8.47 11.80
C THR A 92 -7.31 9.60 12.46
N LEU A 93 -6.66 10.39 13.31
CA LEU A 93 -7.28 11.52 13.97
C LEU A 93 -7.80 12.55 12.96
N LEU A 94 -6.96 12.95 12.00
CA LEU A 94 -7.35 13.93 10.97
C LEU A 94 -8.45 13.39 10.07
N THR A 95 -8.41 12.11 9.71
CA THR A 95 -9.47 11.46 8.92
C THR A 95 -10.81 11.50 9.65
N ILE A 96 -10.83 11.19 10.95
CA ILE A 96 -12.06 11.27 11.78
C ILE A 96 -12.55 12.71 11.89
N LEU A 97 -11.66 13.66 12.19
CA LEU A 97 -12.01 15.08 12.32
C LEU A 97 -12.61 15.67 11.06
N VAL A 98 -12.16 15.21 9.90
CA VAL A 98 -12.70 15.64 8.59
C VAL A 98 -13.97 14.88 8.23
N ALA A 99 -14.00 13.56 8.40
CA ALA A 99 -15.12 12.72 7.99
C ALA A 99 -16.39 12.94 8.84
N TYR A 100 -16.22 13.17 10.14
CA TYR A 100 -17.34 13.31 11.07
C TYR A 100 -18.26 14.52 10.74
N PRO A 101 -17.77 15.76 10.59
CA PRO A 101 -18.62 16.88 10.19
C PRO A 101 -19.27 16.67 8.80
N LEU A 102 -18.54 16.05 7.87
CA LEU A 102 -19.01 15.81 6.51
C LEU A 102 -20.05 14.68 6.42
N SER A 103 -20.16 13.82 7.44
CA SER A 103 -21.20 12.79 7.52
C SER A 103 -22.58 13.37 7.88
N LYS A 104 -22.64 14.58 8.47
CA LYS A 104 -23.88 15.22 8.88
C LYS A 104 -24.68 15.72 7.67
N ASP A 105 -26.01 15.84 7.85
CA ASP A 105 -26.90 16.35 6.81
C ASP A 105 -26.66 17.84 6.52
N GLU A 106 -27.06 18.29 5.32
CA GLU A 106 -26.93 19.70 4.91
C GLU A 106 -27.67 20.67 5.86
N ARG A 107 -28.69 20.18 6.57
CA ARG A 107 -29.40 20.97 7.61
C ARG A 107 -28.52 21.30 8.79
N GLN A 108 -27.62 20.38 9.16
CA GLN A 108 -26.69 20.55 10.30
C GLN A 108 -25.39 21.22 9.86
N PHE A 109 -24.92 20.97 8.64
CA PHE A 109 -23.68 21.53 8.09
C PHE A 109 -23.88 22.07 6.67
N LYS A 110 -24.32 23.33 6.54
CA LYS A 110 -24.65 23.98 5.28
C LYS A 110 -23.50 24.01 4.25
N ALA A 111 -22.25 24.10 4.72
CA ALA A 111 -21.08 24.12 3.86
C ALA A 111 -20.63 22.74 3.35
N ARG A 112 -21.25 21.64 3.78
CA ARG A 112 -20.92 20.24 3.43
C ARG A 112 -20.68 20.04 1.94
N LYS A 113 -21.61 20.54 1.10
CA LYS A 113 -21.54 20.41 -0.36
C LYS A 113 -20.23 20.96 -0.95
N TYR A 114 -19.80 22.12 -0.49
CA TYR A 114 -18.59 22.76 -0.97
C TYR A 114 -17.32 22.01 -0.52
N TYR A 115 -17.28 21.54 0.74
CA TYR A 115 -16.15 20.73 1.24
C TYR A 115 -16.03 19.40 0.53
N VAL A 116 -17.14 18.70 0.29
CA VAL A 116 -17.15 17.44 -0.46
C VAL A 116 -16.69 17.67 -1.90
N ALA A 117 -17.21 18.71 -2.57
CA ALA A 117 -16.79 19.07 -3.93
C ALA A 117 -15.29 19.41 -3.98
N TYR A 118 -14.79 20.20 -3.02
CA TYR A 118 -13.37 20.50 -2.90
C TYR A 118 -12.52 19.24 -2.74
N MET A 119 -12.92 18.32 -1.84
CA MET A 119 -12.19 17.06 -1.62
C MET A 119 -12.16 16.19 -2.88
N LEU A 120 -13.29 16.07 -3.59
CA LEU A 120 -13.35 15.35 -4.86
C LEU A 120 -12.45 15.98 -5.92
N THR A 121 -12.44 17.31 -6.00
CA THR A 121 -11.56 18.04 -6.92
C THR A 121 -10.08 17.76 -6.60
N VAL A 122 -9.67 17.86 -5.33
CA VAL A 122 -8.29 17.58 -4.93
C VAL A 122 -7.91 16.10 -5.16
N MET A 123 -8.87 15.18 -5.02
CA MET A 123 -8.64 13.76 -5.30
C MET A 123 -8.39 13.51 -6.80
N LEU A 124 -9.09 14.21 -7.68
CA LEU A 124 -8.97 14.08 -9.15
C LEU A 124 -7.74 14.81 -9.69
N PHE A 125 -7.38 15.94 -9.10
CA PHE A 125 -6.25 16.77 -9.52
C PHE A 125 -5.07 16.61 -8.57
N ASN A 126 -4.21 15.64 -8.86
CA ASN A 126 -2.96 15.46 -8.12
C ASN A 126 -1.86 16.31 -8.76
N GLY A 127 -1.27 17.19 -7.99
CA GLY A 127 -0.16 18.03 -8.46
C GLY A 127 1.12 17.28 -8.83
N GLY A 128 1.24 16.03 -8.39
CA GLY A 128 2.40 15.18 -8.66
C GLY A 128 3.60 15.45 -7.73
N LEU A 129 4.73 14.87 -8.10
CA LEU A 129 5.94 14.86 -7.25
C LEU A 129 6.56 16.25 -7.12
N MET A 130 6.66 17.01 -8.21
CA MET A 130 7.35 18.30 -8.22
C MET A 130 6.72 19.37 -7.31
N PRO A 131 5.42 19.64 -7.37
CA PRO A 131 4.75 20.54 -6.42
C PRO A 131 4.88 20.09 -4.97
N THR A 132 4.76 18.78 -4.71
CA THR A 132 4.92 18.23 -3.36
C THR A 132 6.33 18.49 -2.83
N TYR A 133 7.37 18.21 -3.62
CA TYR A 133 8.75 18.48 -3.25
C TYR A 133 8.98 19.96 -2.99
N TYR A 134 8.46 20.84 -3.86
CA TYR A 134 8.59 22.29 -3.71
C TYR A 134 7.99 22.79 -2.38
N ILE A 135 6.79 22.31 -2.02
CA ILE A 135 6.15 22.68 -0.76
C ILE A 135 6.95 22.17 0.44
N VAL A 136 7.36 20.90 0.43
CA VAL A 136 8.17 20.29 1.49
C VAL A 136 9.49 21.02 1.68
N SER A 137 10.12 21.45 0.57
CA SER A 137 11.35 22.26 0.58
C SER A 137 11.11 23.65 1.19
N LYS A 138 10.07 24.34 0.75
CA LYS A 138 9.73 25.69 1.25
C LYS A 138 9.33 25.69 2.73
N THR A 139 8.71 24.63 3.21
CA THR A 139 8.32 24.46 4.62
C THR A 139 9.47 23.97 5.50
N LYS A 140 10.68 23.79 4.95
CA LYS A 140 11.88 23.30 5.66
C LYS A 140 11.67 21.93 6.32
N LEU A 141 10.84 21.11 5.73
CA LEU A 141 10.56 19.73 6.22
C LEU A 141 11.52 18.69 5.62
N ILE A 142 12.38 19.06 4.67
CA ILE A 142 13.38 18.15 4.07
C ILE A 142 14.22 17.54 5.20
N ASP A 143 14.59 16.27 5.04
CA ASP A 143 15.36 15.47 5.99
C ASP A 143 14.70 15.26 7.37
N THR A 144 13.39 15.48 7.46
CA THR A 144 12.62 15.18 8.67
C THR A 144 11.60 14.07 8.44
N VAL A 145 11.22 13.36 9.51
CA VAL A 145 10.13 12.35 9.46
C VAL A 145 8.80 13.00 9.03
N TRP A 146 8.61 14.29 9.32
CA TRP A 146 7.41 15.04 8.96
C TRP A 146 7.23 15.22 7.46
N ALA A 147 8.33 15.25 6.68
CA ALA A 147 8.26 15.25 5.22
C ALA A 147 7.55 14.00 4.65
N LEU A 148 7.61 12.87 5.39
CA LEU A 148 6.97 11.61 5.01
C LEU A 148 5.53 11.48 5.51
N ILE A 149 5.14 12.28 6.51
CA ILE A 149 3.83 12.18 7.18
C ILE A 149 2.87 13.26 6.67
N ILE A 150 3.31 14.53 6.66
CA ILE A 150 2.41 15.68 6.41
C ILE A 150 1.79 15.69 5.01
N PRO A 151 2.50 15.41 3.91
CA PRO A 151 1.90 15.44 2.57
C PRO A 151 0.76 14.43 2.39
N GLY A 152 0.80 13.32 3.13
CA GLY A 152 -0.25 12.28 3.11
C GLY A 152 -1.14 12.26 4.36
N ALA A 153 -1.12 13.31 5.19
CA ALA A 153 -1.77 13.30 6.49
C ALA A 153 -3.31 13.21 6.42
N VAL A 154 -3.92 13.67 5.33
CA VAL A 154 -5.38 13.57 5.11
C VAL A 154 -5.64 12.76 3.83
N PRO A 155 -5.74 11.42 3.93
CA PRO A 155 -6.07 10.58 2.78
C PRO A 155 -7.54 10.75 2.41
N ILE A 156 -7.82 11.52 1.35
CA ILE A 156 -9.17 11.95 0.96
C ILE A 156 -10.08 10.76 0.71
N PHE A 157 -9.58 9.71 0.07
CA PHE A 157 -10.36 8.48 -0.16
C PHE A 157 -10.84 7.87 1.15
N ASN A 158 -9.98 7.77 2.16
CA ASN A 158 -10.36 7.23 3.47
C ASN A 158 -11.38 8.13 4.18
N CYS A 159 -11.26 9.46 4.02
CA CYS A 159 -12.25 10.40 4.55
C CYS A 159 -13.64 10.19 3.94
N ILE A 160 -13.71 9.97 2.62
CA ILE A 160 -14.98 9.70 1.91
C ILE A 160 -15.59 8.36 2.35
N VAL A 161 -14.77 7.32 2.47
CA VAL A 161 -15.23 6.01 2.95
C VAL A 161 -15.76 6.13 4.38
N LEU A 162 -14.99 6.74 5.27
CA LEU A 162 -15.37 6.90 6.68
C LEU A 162 -16.60 7.79 6.85
N MET A 163 -16.72 8.86 6.06
CA MET A 163 -17.93 9.70 6.02
C MET A 163 -19.20 8.88 5.71
N ASN A 164 -19.11 7.90 4.79
CA ASN A 164 -20.23 7.03 4.44
C ASN A 164 -20.57 6.03 5.57
N PHE A 165 -19.58 5.61 6.35
CA PHE A 165 -19.82 4.75 7.51
C PHE A 165 -20.47 5.49 8.69
N PHE A 166 -20.21 6.78 8.84
CA PHE A 166 -20.84 7.62 9.89
C PHE A 166 -22.23 8.10 9.53
N ARG A 167 -22.67 7.94 8.29
CA ARG A 167 -23.98 8.36 7.79
C ARG A 167 -25.05 7.29 8.02
#